data_e2ed6fb22e93a19d5345e21492c69847
#
_entry.id   e2ed6fb22e93a19d5345e21492c69847
#
_cell.length_a   1.000
_cell.length_b   1.000
_cell.length_c   1.000
_cell.angle_alpha   90.00
_cell.angle_beta   90.00
_cell.angle_gamma   90.00
#
_symmetry.space_group_name_H-M   'P 1'
#
loop_
_entity.id
_entity.type
_entity.pdbx_description
1 polymer ?
#
loop_
_entity_poly.entity_id
_entity_poly.type
_entity_poly.pdbx_seq_one_letter_code
_entity_poly.pdbx_strand_id
1 'polypeptide(L)'
;MIAHIADYHNRGSALVDKQILSSLQEEKPDIIVITGDLIDCEKLDVDKALSFADELCDIAPVYFVAGNHEANVSKFNFTDFCYLINGLKELGVTFLRNDFVKISNEAGDTFNLYGIHDPYFYGGYEQVFQRTEILCDELDMNIDEFNVLLAHHPETLAVYKKFKID
;
A
#
# COMPACT_ATOMS: atom_id res chain seq x y z
N MET A 1 -8.62 -10.30 -10.54
CA MET A 1 -9.29 -9.70 -9.33
C MET A 1 -8.24 -9.09 -8.41
N ILE A 2 -8.49 -7.90 -7.86
CA ILE A 2 -7.60 -7.23 -6.88
C ILE A 2 -8.26 -7.34 -5.50
N ALA A 3 -7.56 -7.88 -4.51
CA ALA A 3 -7.96 -7.79 -3.11
C ALA A 3 -7.31 -6.56 -2.48
N HIS A 4 -8.10 -5.80 -1.70
CA HIS A 4 -7.65 -4.55 -1.10
C HIS A 4 -7.71 -4.63 0.42
N ILE A 5 -6.60 -4.33 1.06
CA ILE A 5 -6.45 -4.23 2.51
C ILE A 5 -6.03 -2.79 2.85
N ALA A 6 -6.68 -2.18 3.84
CA ALA A 6 -6.32 -0.88 4.39
C ALA A 6 -6.45 -0.91 5.91
N ASP A 7 -5.69 -0.08 6.60
CA ASP A 7 -5.86 0.20 8.03
C ASP A 7 -5.85 -1.06 8.92
N TYR A 8 -4.95 -2.00 8.63
CA TYR A 8 -4.81 -3.23 9.44
C TYR A 8 -4.31 -2.92 10.86
N HIS A 9 -3.40 -1.93 11.00
CA HIS A 9 -2.88 -1.42 12.27
C HIS A 9 -2.29 -2.49 13.20
N ASN A 10 -1.83 -3.62 12.68
CA ASN A 10 -1.39 -4.78 13.47
C ASN A 10 -2.32 -5.09 14.68
N ARG A 11 -3.61 -4.73 14.58
CA ARG A 11 -4.60 -4.88 15.66
C ARG A 11 -5.48 -6.12 15.50
N GLY A 12 -5.41 -6.83 14.40
CA GLY A 12 -6.17 -8.04 14.18
C GLY A 12 -6.00 -9.02 15.35
N SER A 13 -7.09 -9.61 15.87
CA SER A 13 -6.95 -10.80 16.69
C SER A 13 -6.65 -11.99 15.76
N ALA A 14 -6.04 -13.04 16.28
CA ALA A 14 -5.78 -14.25 15.51
C ALA A 14 -7.06 -14.81 14.82
N LEU A 15 -8.24 -14.54 15.34
CA LEU A 15 -9.50 -14.90 14.72
C LEU A 15 -9.82 -14.01 13.51
N VAL A 16 -9.62 -12.70 13.62
CA VAL A 16 -9.85 -11.74 12.53
C VAL A 16 -8.86 -11.97 11.40
N ASP A 17 -7.57 -12.13 11.73
CA ASP A 17 -6.53 -12.43 10.75
C ASP A 17 -6.87 -13.72 9.97
N LYS A 18 -7.25 -14.78 10.70
CA LYS A 18 -7.70 -16.04 10.07
C LYS A 18 -8.91 -15.87 9.17
N GLN A 19 -9.89 -15.03 9.54
CA GLN A 19 -11.06 -14.78 8.70
C GLN A 19 -10.69 -14.05 7.41
N ILE A 20 -9.83 -13.03 7.48
CA ILE A 20 -9.32 -12.30 6.32
C ILE A 20 -8.60 -13.27 5.38
N LEU A 21 -7.64 -14.03 5.91
CA LEU A 21 -6.85 -14.98 5.12
C LEU A 21 -7.71 -16.07 4.49
N SER A 22 -8.68 -16.63 5.23
CA SER A 22 -9.61 -17.64 4.68
C SER A 22 -10.44 -17.07 3.53
N SER A 23 -10.95 -15.84 3.67
CA SER A 23 -11.70 -15.18 2.61
C SER A 23 -10.85 -14.95 1.36
N LEU A 24 -9.59 -14.50 1.54
CA LEU A 24 -8.67 -14.32 0.42
C LEU A 24 -8.33 -15.63 -0.28
N GLN A 25 -8.14 -16.72 0.49
CA GLN A 25 -7.90 -18.06 -0.07
C GLN A 25 -9.08 -18.59 -0.86
N GLU A 26 -10.32 -18.30 -0.44
CA GLU A 26 -11.54 -18.66 -1.16
C GLU A 26 -11.72 -17.85 -2.45
N GLU A 27 -11.48 -16.54 -2.39
CA GLU A 27 -11.66 -15.61 -3.52
C GLU A 27 -10.54 -15.69 -4.56
N LYS A 28 -9.34 -16.15 -4.18
CA LYS A 28 -8.17 -16.34 -5.05
C LYS A 28 -7.84 -15.08 -5.88
N PRO A 29 -7.49 -13.98 -5.25
CA PRO A 29 -7.13 -12.75 -5.97
C PRO A 29 -5.88 -12.96 -6.83
N ASP A 30 -5.80 -12.26 -7.96
CA ASP A 30 -4.60 -12.23 -8.79
C ASP A 30 -3.47 -11.42 -8.15
N ILE A 31 -3.82 -10.38 -7.39
CA ILE A 31 -2.92 -9.56 -6.58
C ILE A 31 -3.62 -9.10 -5.30
N ILE A 32 -2.83 -8.81 -4.28
CA ILE A 32 -3.27 -8.16 -3.04
C ILE A 32 -2.59 -6.80 -2.95
N VAL A 33 -3.35 -5.75 -2.63
CA VAL A 33 -2.84 -4.40 -2.43
C VAL A 33 -3.08 -3.96 -1.00
N ILE A 34 -2.07 -3.36 -0.37
CA ILE A 34 -2.14 -2.78 0.97
C ILE A 34 -1.93 -1.27 0.83
N THR A 35 -2.96 -0.48 1.15
CA THR A 35 -2.93 0.97 0.95
C THR A 35 -2.63 1.74 2.25
N GLY A 36 -1.64 1.28 2.98
CA GLY A 36 -1.12 1.97 4.16
C GLY A 36 -1.71 1.50 5.48
N ASP A 37 -1.11 2.00 6.54
CA ASP A 37 -1.45 1.72 7.92
C ASP A 37 -1.49 0.22 8.24
N LEU A 38 -0.49 -0.50 7.75
CA LEU A 38 -0.24 -1.90 8.09
C LEU A 38 0.15 -2.03 9.58
N ILE A 39 0.88 -1.03 10.09
CA ILE A 39 1.28 -0.93 11.51
C ILE A 39 0.50 0.17 12.22
N ASP A 40 0.48 0.10 13.56
CA ASP A 40 -0.03 1.16 14.44
C ASP A 40 1.14 1.89 15.09
N CYS A 41 1.27 3.20 14.88
CA CYS A 41 2.38 3.96 15.44
C CYS A 41 2.30 4.15 16.97
N GLU A 42 1.12 3.97 17.59
CA GLU A 42 0.94 4.06 19.05
C GLU A 42 1.14 2.70 19.74
N LYS A 43 0.81 1.61 19.04
CA LYS A 43 0.92 0.22 19.54
C LYS A 43 1.69 -0.61 18.51
N LEU A 44 2.92 -0.19 18.28
CA LEU A 44 3.77 -0.76 17.26
C LEU A 44 4.12 -2.23 17.55
N ASP A 45 3.80 -3.09 16.62
CA ASP A 45 4.15 -4.50 16.59
C ASP A 45 4.53 -4.88 15.15
N VAL A 46 5.81 -4.66 14.80
CA VAL A 46 6.31 -4.90 13.44
C VAL A 46 6.32 -6.40 13.12
N ASP A 47 6.66 -7.25 14.09
CA ASP A 47 6.71 -8.70 13.86
C ASP A 47 5.34 -9.26 13.49
N LYS A 48 4.28 -8.76 14.13
CA LYS A 48 2.92 -9.14 13.81
C LYS A 48 2.51 -8.67 12.40
N ALA A 49 2.87 -7.45 12.03
CA ALA A 49 2.61 -6.93 10.69
C ALA A 49 3.33 -7.76 9.61
N LEU A 50 4.59 -8.12 9.87
CA LEU A 50 5.38 -8.98 8.97
C LEU A 50 4.82 -10.40 8.88
N SER A 51 4.39 -10.99 10.02
CA SER A 51 3.75 -12.31 10.02
C SER A 51 2.47 -12.34 9.19
N PHE A 52 1.64 -11.28 9.29
CA PHE A 52 0.44 -11.17 8.48
C PHE A 52 0.76 -10.98 6.99
N ALA A 53 1.78 -10.16 6.67
CA ALA A 53 2.22 -9.96 5.29
C ALA A 53 2.78 -11.26 4.66
N ASP A 54 3.48 -12.08 5.43
CA ASP A 54 3.99 -13.39 5.00
C ASP A 54 2.84 -14.32 4.57
N GLU A 55 1.81 -14.43 5.40
CA GLU A 55 0.61 -15.21 5.08
C GLU A 55 -0.14 -14.67 3.83
N LEU A 56 -0.12 -13.35 3.59
CA LEU A 56 -0.67 -12.77 2.36
C LEU A 56 0.16 -13.13 1.12
N CYS A 57 1.50 -13.15 1.24
CA CYS A 57 2.40 -13.52 0.16
C CYS A 57 2.25 -14.98 -0.28
N ASP A 58 1.82 -15.87 0.63
CA ASP A 58 1.47 -17.26 0.30
C ASP A 58 0.19 -17.38 -0.57
N ILE A 59 -0.64 -16.33 -0.62
CA ILE A 59 -1.91 -16.34 -1.37
C ILE A 59 -1.72 -15.73 -2.78
N ALA A 60 -1.11 -14.56 -2.88
CA ALA A 60 -0.92 -13.84 -4.15
C ALA A 60 0.20 -12.79 -4.02
N PRO A 61 0.74 -12.27 -5.15
CA PRO A 61 1.67 -11.13 -5.13
C PRO A 61 1.10 -9.93 -4.36
N VAL A 62 1.90 -9.38 -3.44
CA VAL A 62 1.50 -8.28 -2.55
C VAL A 62 2.19 -6.99 -2.96
N TYR A 63 1.41 -5.91 -3.06
CA TYR A 63 1.87 -4.55 -3.32
C TYR A 63 1.48 -3.65 -2.16
N PHE A 64 2.41 -2.81 -1.73
CA PHE A 64 2.24 -1.98 -0.54
C PHE A 64 2.59 -0.53 -0.83
N VAL A 65 1.78 0.39 -0.31
CA VAL A 65 2.14 1.81 -0.12
C VAL A 65 2.04 2.14 1.37
N ALA A 66 2.90 3.01 1.85
CA ALA A 66 2.90 3.41 3.25
C ALA A 66 1.82 4.45 3.54
N GLY A 67 1.16 4.35 4.69
CA GLY A 67 0.20 5.31 5.21
C GLY A 67 0.80 6.28 6.24
N ASN A 68 -0.07 7.01 6.93
CA ASN A 68 0.37 8.01 7.90
C ASN A 68 0.96 7.41 9.17
N HIS A 69 0.58 6.19 9.56
CA HIS A 69 1.21 5.50 10.68
C HIS A 69 2.65 5.10 10.35
N GLU A 70 2.92 4.57 9.15
CA GLU A 70 4.28 4.32 8.68
C GLU A 70 5.10 5.62 8.60
N ALA A 71 4.51 6.72 8.13
CA ALA A 71 5.18 8.03 8.09
C ALA A 71 5.55 8.51 9.50
N ASN A 72 4.68 8.33 10.49
CA ASN A 72 4.97 8.67 11.89
C ASN A 72 6.08 7.79 12.46
N VAL A 73 6.04 6.47 12.25
CA VAL A 73 7.10 5.57 12.68
C VAL A 73 8.42 5.94 12.02
N SER A 74 8.43 6.28 10.74
CA SER A 74 9.63 6.77 10.04
C SER A 74 10.25 8.02 10.68
N LYS A 75 9.43 8.93 11.22
CA LYS A 75 9.91 10.16 11.87
C LYS A 75 10.42 9.96 13.29
N PHE A 76 9.76 9.11 14.07
CA PHE A 76 9.99 8.99 15.50
C PHE A 76 10.72 7.71 15.92
N ASN A 77 10.69 6.68 15.08
CA ASN A 77 11.36 5.40 15.28
C ASN A 77 11.85 4.82 13.95
N PHE A 78 12.82 5.47 13.36
CA PHE A 78 13.34 5.12 12.03
C PHE A 78 13.89 3.68 11.94
N THR A 79 14.41 3.14 13.05
CA THR A 79 14.92 1.77 13.09
C THR A 79 13.82 0.75 12.84
N ASP A 80 12.67 0.89 13.50
CA ASP A 80 11.53 0.00 13.30
C ASP A 80 10.87 0.20 11.93
N PHE A 81 10.87 1.42 11.41
CA PHE A 81 10.46 1.67 10.02
C PHE A 81 11.36 0.91 9.02
N CYS A 82 12.68 1.00 9.19
CA CYS A 82 13.60 0.24 8.34
C CYS A 82 13.43 -1.27 8.51
N TYR A 83 13.18 -1.76 9.72
CA TYR A 83 12.92 -3.16 9.99
C TYR A 83 11.66 -3.64 9.27
N LEU A 84 10.55 -2.88 9.34
CA LEU A 84 9.33 -3.16 8.59
C LEU A 84 9.58 -3.25 7.08
N ILE A 85 10.19 -2.19 6.50
CA ILE A 85 10.36 -2.12 5.04
C ILE A 85 11.31 -3.21 4.54
N ASN A 86 12.38 -3.50 5.25
CA ASN A 86 13.30 -4.57 4.87
C ASN A 86 12.62 -5.95 5.01
N GLY A 87 11.89 -6.19 6.08
CA GLY A 87 11.13 -7.43 6.27
C GLY A 87 10.10 -7.65 5.16
N LEU A 88 9.29 -6.64 4.83
CA LEU A 88 8.34 -6.71 3.71
C LEU A 88 9.04 -7.06 2.40
N LYS A 89 10.18 -6.44 2.13
CA LYS A 89 10.97 -6.71 0.92
C LYS A 89 11.53 -8.14 0.90
N GLU A 90 12.00 -8.65 2.03
CA GLU A 90 12.50 -10.03 2.17
C GLU A 90 11.39 -11.06 1.95
N LEU A 91 10.15 -10.75 2.32
CA LEU A 91 8.96 -11.56 2.05
C LEU A 91 8.49 -11.48 0.59
N GLY A 92 9.07 -10.61 -0.23
CA GLY A 92 8.68 -10.43 -1.64
C GLY A 92 7.57 -9.41 -1.87
N VAL A 93 7.16 -8.64 -0.85
CA VAL A 93 6.22 -7.53 -1.02
C VAL A 93 6.86 -6.43 -1.85
N THR A 94 6.15 -5.98 -2.89
CA THR A 94 6.57 -4.83 -3.70
C THR A 94 6.12 -3.54 -3.03
N PHE A 95 7.07 -2.78 -2.49
CA PHE A 95 6.82 -1.47 -1.91
C PHE A 95 6.90 -0.39 -3.00
N LEU A 96 5.75 0.22 -3.32
CA LEU A 96 5.65 1.32 -4.26
C LEU A 96 5.81 2.65 -3.50
N ARG A 97 6.95 3.30 -3.74
CA ARG A 97 7.28 4.57 -3.11
C ARG A 97 7.42 5.66 -4.15
N ASN A 98 6.29 6.21 -4.58
CA ASN A 98 6.20 7.12 -5.71
C ASN A 98 6.77 6.47 -6.98
N ASP A 99 6.28 5.27 -7.26
CA ASP A 99 6.78 4.39 -8.31
C ASP A 99 5.61 3.58 -8.90
N PHE A 100 5.87 2.80 -9.95
CA PHE A 100 4.86 1.93 -10.53
C PHE A 100 5.44 0.60 -10.99
N VAL A 101 4.55 -0.36 -11.17
CA VAL A 101 4.85 -1.63 -11.84
C VAL A 101 3.80 -1.90 -12.92
N LYS A 102 4.23 -2.53 -14.00
CA LYS A 102 3.31 -3.02 -15.04
C LYS A 102 2.89 -4.44 -14.67
N ILE A 103 1.60 -4.64 -14.49
CA ILE A 103 0.99 -5.95 -14.23
C ILE A 103 0.49 -6.51 -15.56
N SER A 104 0.74 -7.79 -15.82
CA SER A 104 0.26 -8.49 -17.01
C SER A 104 -0.41 -9.81 -16.63
N ASN A 105 -1.43 -10.20 -17.40
CA ASN A 105 -2.04 -11.52 -17.30
C ASN A 105 -1.49 -12.47 -18.37
N GLU A 106 -1.89 -13.73 -18.31
CA GLU A 106 -1.49 -14.75 -19.29
C GLU A 106 -2.01 -14.47 -20.71
N ALA A 107 -3.09 -13.70 -20.87
CA ALA A 107 -3.62 -13.29 -22.16
C ALA A 107 -2.85 -12.12 -22.81
N GLY A 108 -1.93 -11.49 -22.05
CA GLY A 108 -1.13 -10.37 -22.49
C GLY A 108 -1.78 -9.00 -22.24
N ASP A 109 -2.94 -8.93 -21.57
CA ASP A 109 -3.49 -7.66 -21.12
C ASP A 109 -2.63 -7.08 -20.00
N THR A 110 -2.48 -5.76 -20.01
CA THR A 110 -1.62 -5.06 -19.05
C THR A 110 -2.31 -3.87 -18.42
N PHE A 111 -1.92 -3.53 -17.20
CA PHE A 111 -2.22 -2.26 -16.57
C PHE A 111 -1.03 -1.78 -15.72
N ASN A 112 -0.98 -0.49 -15.46
CA ASN A 112 0.01 0.08 -14.58
C ASN A 112 -0.56 0.21 -13.17
N LEU A 113 0.15 -0.33 -12.20
CA LEU A 113 -0.15 -0.17 -10.77
C LEU A 113 0.82 0.84 -10.20
N TYR A 114 0.34 2.07 -10.03
CA TYR A 114 1.06 3.16 -9.40
C TYR A 114 0.86 3.15 -7.89
N GLY A 115 1.85 3.65 -7.14
CA GLY A 115 1.74 3.84 -5.72
C GLY A 115 2.40 5.13 -5.26
N ILE A 116 1.65 5.96 -4.54
CA ILE A 116 2.21 7.10 -3.81
C ILE A 116 2.29 6.74 -2.33
N HIS A 117 3.41 7.07 -1.70
CA HIS A 117 3.49 6.99 -0.26
C HIS A 117 2.82 8.21 0.39
N ASP A 118 2.52 8.10 1.66
CA ASP A 118 1.72 9.08 2.36
C ASP A 118 2.34 10.49 2.34
N PRO A 119 1.55 11.53 2.05
CA PRO A 119 1.99 12.93 2.13
C PRO A 119 2.58 13.33 3.48
N TYR A 120 2.23 12.66 4.58
CA TYR A 120 2.79 12.89 5.91
C TYR A 120 4.29 12.69 6.01
N PHE A 121 4.92 11.96 5.10
CA PHE A 121 6.39 11.90 5.02
C PHE A 121 7.01 13.28 4.78
N TYR A 122 6.27 14.22 4.19
CA TYR A 122 6.77 15.55 3.79
C TYR A 122 6.20 16.71 4.60
N GLY A 123 5.17 16.47 5.42
CA GLY A 123 4.51 17.55 6.15
C GLY A 123 3.43 17.07 7.10
N GLY A 124 2.59 18.00 7.56
CA GLY A 124 1.41 17.73 8.37
C GLY A 124 0.13 17.65 7.54
N TYR A 125 -0.99 17.38 8.21
CA TYR A 125 -2.31 17.25 7.60
C TYR A 125 -2.73 18.46 6.72
N GLU A 126 -2.33 19.66 7.10
CA GLU A 126 -2.67 20.89 6.34
C GLU A 126 -2.11 20.90 4.90
N GLN A 127 -1.09 20.08 4.64
CA GLN A 127 -0.43 20.01 3.33
C GLN A 127 -0.81 18.77 2.51
N VAL A 128 -1.69 17.90 3.01
CA VAL A 128 -2.02 16.61 2.39
C VAL A 128 -2.47 16.79 0.93
N PHE A 129 -3.42 17.69 0.65
CA PHE A 129 -3.91 17.91 -0.71
C PHE A 129 -2.82 18.39 -1.68
N GLN A 130 -2.02 19.39 -1.25
CA GLN A 130 -0.96 19.93 -2.09
C GLN A 130 0.15 18.90 -2.34
N ARG A 131 0.51 18.14 -1.31
CA ARG A 131 1.55 17.11 -1.43
C ARG A 131 1.07 15.93 -2.28
N THR A 132 -0.17 15.50 -2.13
CA THR A 132 -0.78 14.48 -3.00
C THR A 132 -0.71 14.90 -4.48
N GLU A 133 -1.01 16.17 -4.79
CA GLU A 133 -0.95 16.68 -6.17
C GLU A 133 0.48 16.60 -6.73
N ILE A 134 1.47 17.01 -5.94
CA ILE A 134 2.89 16.93 -6.33
C ILE A 134 3.30 15.48 -6.57
N LEU A 135 2.95 14.57 -5.65
CA LEU A 135 3.31 13.15 -5.77
C LEU A 135 2.67 12.49 -7.01
N CYS A 136 1.42 12.83 -7.32
CA CYS A 136 0.76 12.34 -8.53
C CYS A 136 1.37 12.91 -9.82
N ASP A 137 1.77 14.20 -9.80
CA ASP A 137 2.40 14.87 -10.94
C ASP A 137 3.79 14.26 -11.25
N GLU A 138 4.55 13.92 -10.21
CA GLU A 138 5.86 13.27 -10.33
C GLU A 138 5.82 11.87 -10.94
N LEU A 139 4.67 11.17 -10.88
CA LEU A 139 4.53 9.82 -11.45
C LEU A 139 4.48 9.78 -12.97
N ASP A 140 4.22 10.90 -13.64
CA ASP A 140 4.15 11.01 -15.11
C ASP A 140 3.33 9.86 -15.75
N MET A 141 2.09 9.69 -15.28
CA MET A 141 1.23 8.56 -15.65
C MET A 141 0.94 8.54 -17.15
N ASN A 142 1.13 7.38 -17.79
CA ASN A 142 0.84 7.21 -19.20
C ASN A 142 -0.68 7.29 -19.46
N ILE A 143 -1.11 8.30 -20.19
CA ILE A 143 -2.53 8.56 -20.47
C ILE A 143 -3.18 7.55 -21.44
N ASP A 144 -2.38 6.79 -22.16
CA ASP A 144 -2.83 5.82 -23.17
C ASP A 144 -2.98 4.40 -22.60
N GLU A 145 -2.62 4.20 -21.33
CA GLU A 145 -2.70 2.91 -20.65
C GLU A 145 -3.74 2.94 -19.52
N PHE A 146 -4.17 1.75 -19.09
CA PHE A 146 -5.05 1.61 -17.92
C PHE A 146 -4.22 1.77 -16.63
N ASN A 147 -4.60 2.73 -15.80
CA ASN A 147 -3.84 3.14 -14.63
C ASN A 147 -4.63 2.96 -13.34
N VAL A 148 -4.10 2.20 -12.40
CA VAL A 148 -4.62 2.04 -11.04
C VAL A 148 -3.65 2.71 -10.07
N LEU A 149 -4.15 3.55 -9.17
CA LEU A 149 -3.36 4.24 -8.16
C LEU A 149 -3.63 3.68 -6.77
N LEU A 150 -2.58 3.26 -6.08
CA LEU A 150 -2.62 2.97 -4.64
C LEU A 150 -2.26 4.23 -3.86
N ALA A 151 -3.16 4.65 -2.97
CA ALA A 151 -2.98 5.82 -2.12
C ALA A 151 -3.74 5.63 -0.80
N HIS A 152 -3.23 6.21 0.28
CA HIS A 152 -3.82 6.05 1.61
C HIS A 152 -4.93 7.07 1.92
N HIS A 153 -4.94 8.25 1.29
CA HIS A 153 -5.86 9.36 1.60
C HIS A 153 -7.06 9.44 0.63
N PRO A 154 -8.19 8.74 0.86
CA PRO A 154 -9.35 8.79 -0.03
C PRO A 154 -10.02 10.17 -0.08
N GLU A 155 -9.88 11.01 0.97
CA GLU A 155 -10.40 12.37 0.99
C GLU A 155 -9.78 13.28 -0.06
N THR A 156 -8.61 12.92 -0.60
CA THR A 156 -7.95 13.66 -1.69
C THR A 156 -8.45 13.29 -3.09
N LEU A 157 -9.59 12.61 -3.20
CA LEU A 157 -10.21 12.21 -4.47
C LEU A 157 -10.31 13.35 -5.50
N ALA A 158 -10.54 14.60 -5.03
CA ALA A 158 -10.57 15.76 -5.90
C ALA A 158 -9.24 16.05 -6.60
N VAL A 159 -8.12 15.64 -5.99
CA VAL A 159 -6.78 15.70 -6.57
C VAL A 159 -6.63 14.56 -7.59
N TYR A 160 -6.93 13.32 -7.22
CA TYR A 160 -6.77 12.16 -8.09
C TYR A 160 -7.53 12.30 -9.41
N LYS A 161 -8.71 12.94 -9.40
CA LYS A 161 -9.51 13.21 -10.61
C LYS A 161 -8.83 14.13 -11.64
N LYS A 162 -7.74 14.82 -11.29
CA LYS A 162 -6.96 15.64 -12.23
C LYS A 162 -6.02 14.79 -13.09
N PHE A 163 -5.77 13.55 -12.68
CA PHE A 163 -4.84 12.63 -13.31
C PHE A 163 -5.59 11.50 -14.02
N LYS A 164 -4.92 10.84 -14.96
CA LYS A 164 -5.49 9.71 -15.70
C LYS A 164 -5.40 8.43 -14.84
N ILE A 165 -6.39 8.26 -13.97
CA ILE A 165 -6.60 7.10 -13.12
C ILE A 165 -7.95 6.50 -13.51
N ASP A 166 -8.00 5.18 -13.73
CA ASP A 166 -9.16 4.42 -14.22
C ASP A 166 -9.98 3.74 -13.11
#